data_8d335ffdeef79522ca759b84390959b9
#
_entry.id   8d335ffdeef79522ca759b84390959b9
#
_cell.length_a   1.000
_cell.length_b   1.000
_cell.length_c   1.000
_cell.angle_alpha   90.00
_cell.angle_beta   90.00
_cell.angle_gamma   90.00
#
_symmetry.space_group_name_H-M   'P 1'
#
loop_
_entity.id
_entity.type
_entity.pdbx_description
1 polymer ?
#
loop_
_entity_poly.entity_id
_entity_poly.type
_entity_poly.pdbx_seq_one_letter_code
_entity_poly.pdbx_strand_id
1 'polypeptide(L)'
;TGLGEVNDEGVFGLQRAFKNAGVNSIIMSLWKVNDHITQMMMTSFYEHLLSGKSKRDSFRLAQQEIRAEYPNPYQWAAFIMLD
;
A
#
# COMPACT_ATOMS: atom_id res chain seq x y z
N THR A 1 11.12 -0.45 11.95
CA THR A 1 11.98 0.32 11.07
C THR A 1 11.48 1.74 10.92
N GLY A 2 12.32 2.63 10.46
CA GLY A 2 11.97 4.03 10.29
C GLY A 2 10.91 4.31 9.22
N LEU A 3 10.64 3.36 8.35
CA LEU A 3 9.67 3.57 7.28
C LEU A 3 8.25 3.79 7.77
N GLY A 4 7.91 3.25 8.93
CA GLY A 4 6.57 3.41 9.48
C GLY A 4 6.38 4.68 10.30
N GLU A 5 7.42 5.48 10.47
CA GLU A 5 7.41 6.62 11.37
C GLU A 5 7.68 7.95 10.67
N VAL A 6 7.66 7.98 9.35
CA VAL A 6 7.91 9.23 8.64
C VAL A 6 6.72 10.16 8.76
N ASN A 7 6.99 11.46 8.96
CA ASN A 7 5.97 12.49 8.96
C ASN A 7 5.60 12.84 7.52
N ASP A 8 4.70 13.81 7.32
CA ASP A 8 4.22 14.19 5.99
C ASP A 8 5.38 14.55 5.06
N GLU A 9 6.32 15.32 5.54
CA GLU A 9 7.49 15.71 4.76
C GLU A 9 8.34 14.48 4.42
N GLY A 10 8.50 13.56 5.38
CA GLY A 10 9.22 12.32 5.17
C GLY A 10 8.57 11.44 4.12
N VAL A 11 7.24 11.37 4.11
CA VAL A 11 6.50 10.60 3.10
C VAL A 11 6.80 11.13 1.70
N PHE A 12 6.72 12.44 1.50
CA PHE A 12 7.01 13.03 0.20
C PHE A 12 8.47 12.86 -0.19
N GLY A 13 9.38 13.00 0.74
CA GLY A 13 10.81 12.79 0.49
C GLY A 13 11.10 11.36 0.09
N LEU A 14 10.47 10.40 0.75
CA LEU A 14 10.64 8.99 0.46
C LEU A 14 10.08 8.65 -0.93
N GLN A 15 8.91 9.17 -1.25
CA GLN A 15 8.32 8.99 -2.58
C GLN A 15 9.26 9.49 -3.67
N ARG A 16 9.80 10.70 -3.49
CA ARG A 16 10.73 11.30 -4.46
C ARG A 16 11.98 10.44 -4.62
N ALA A 17 12.52 9.96 -3.52
CA ALA A 17 13.73 9.14 -3.56
C ALA A 17 13.48 7.84 -4.35
N PHE A 18 12.33 7.18 -4.13
CA PHE A 18 12.00 5.97 -4.85
C PHE A 18 11.78 6.24 -6.34
N LYS A 19 11.12 7.33 -6.69
CA LYS A 19 10.93 7.68 -8.10
C LYS A 19 12.26 7.97 -8.78
N ASN A 20 13.16 8.69 -8.11
CA ASN A 20 14.48 8.97 -8.63
C ASN A 20 15.32 7.71 -8.82
N ALA A 21 15.06 6.68 -8.01
CA ALA A 21 15.73 5.39 -8.13
C ALA A 21 15.12 4.50 -9.22
N GLY A 22 14.10 4.98 -9.93
CA GLY A 22 13.46 4.22 -11.00
C GLY A 22 12.25 3.41 -10.59
N VAL A 23 11.78 3.57 -9.36
CA VAL A 23 10.58 2.89 -8.89
C VAL A 23 9.36 3.67 -9.36
N ASN A 24 8.48 3.03 -10.12
CA ASN A 24 7.34 3.71 -10.72
C ASN A 24 6.09 3.71 -9.85
N SER A 25 5.98 2.77 -8.91
CA SER A 25 4.80 2.65 -8.06
C SER A 25 5.22 2.24 -6.66
N ILE A 26 4.56 2.82 -5.66
CA ILE A 26 4.82 2.53 -4.25
C ILE A 26 3.48 2.38 -3.54
N ILE A 27 3.34 1.29 -2.77
CA ILE A 27 2.22 1.14 -1.85
C ILE A 27 2.74 1.44 -0.45
N MET A 28 2.04 2.31 0.27
CA MET A 28 2.45 2.66 1.62
C MET A 28 1.23 2.89 2.50
N SER A 29 1.41 2.76 3.80
CA SER A 29 0.33 3.07 4.74
C SER A 29 0.52 4.49 5.26
N LEU A 30 -0.60 5.19 5.45
CA LEU A 30 -0.62 6.55 5.96
C LEU A 30 -0.58 6.59 7.49
N TRP A 31 -0.94 5.49 8.11
CA TRP A 31 -0.84 5.33 9.56
C TRP A 31 -0.58 3.86 9.87
N LYS A 32 -0.26 3.60 11.13
CA LYS A 32 0.13 2.25 11.53
C LYS A 32 -1.09 1.33 11.58
N VAL A 33 -0.99 0.20 10.89
CA VAL A 33 -1.95 -0.90 11.00
C VAL A 33 -1.20 -2.13 11.46
N ASN A 34 -1.91 -3.18 11.88
CA ASN A 34 -1.22 -4.38 12.34
C ASN A 34 -0.55 -5.12 11.17
N ASP A 35 0.43 -5.95 11.51
CA ASP A 35 1.24 -6.63 10.49
C ASP A 35 0.42 -7.59 9.64
N HIS A 36 -0.62 -8.18 10.21
CA HIS A 36 -1.48 -9.10 9.46
C HIS A 36 -2.18 -8.39 8.30
N ILE A 37 -2.69 -7.19 8.54
CA ILE A 37 -3.37 -6.41 7.50
C ILE A 37 -2.39 -5.99 6.43
N THR A 38 -1.20 -5.57 6.82
CA THR A 38 -0.15 -5.22 5.85
C THR A 38 0.22 -6.42 5.00
N GLN A 39 0.41 -7.58 5.62
CA GLN A 39 0.73 -8.81 4.91
C GLN A 39 -0.40 -9.20 3.95
N MET A 40 -1.64 -9.11 4.40
CA MET A 40 -2.80 -9.39 3.58
C MET A 40 -2.85 -8.48 2.36
N MET A 41 -2.61 -7.18 2.55
CA MET A 41 -2.57 -6.22 1.46
C MET A 41 -1.52 -6.59 0.42
N MET A 42 -0.30 -6.87 0.86
CA MET A 42 0.80 -7.16 -0.06
C MET A 42 0.59 -8.49 -0.76
N THR A 43 0.16 -9.52 -0.04
CA THR A 43 -0.11 -10.83 -0.62
C THR A 43 -1.20 -10.73 -1.69
N SER A 44 -2.30 -10.09 -1.38
CA SER A 44 -3.41 -9.94 -2.30
C SER A 44 -3.01 -9.11 -3.51
N PHE A 45 -2.28 -8.01 -3.30
CA PHE A 45 -1.81 -7.17 -4.38
C PHE A 45 -0.96 -7.97 -5.38
N TYR A 46 0.01 -8.72 -4.87
CA TYR A 46 0.90 -9.49 -5.74
C TYR A 46 0.17 -10.64 -6.42
N GLU A 47 -0.78 -11.28 -5.76
CA GLU A 47 -1.57 -12.33 -6.40
C GLU A 47 -2.33 -11.79 -7.61
N HIS A 48 -2.97 -10.65 -7.47
CA HIS A 48 -3.68 -10.03 -8.59
C HIS A 48 -2.72 -9.57 -9.68
N LEU A 49 -1.59 -9.00 -9.29
CA LEU A 49 -0.61 -8.53 -10.24
C LEU A 49 -0.06 -9.69 -11.09
N LEU A 50 0.27 -10.82 -10.44
CA LEU A 50 0.79 -11.98 -11.13
C LEU A 50 -0.25 -12.67 -11.99
N SER A 51 -1.53 -12.45 -11.72
CA SER A 51 -2.61 -12.97 -12.55
C SER A 51 -2.82 -12.17 -13.84
N GLY A 52 -2.09 -11.09 -14.02
CA GLY A 52 -2.14 -10.28 -15.23
C GLY A 52 -2.88 -8.96 -15.12
N LYS A 53 -3.33 -8.60 -13.92
CA LYS A 53 -4.04 -7.33 -13.71
C LYS A 53 -3.04 -6.17 -13.63
N SER A 54 -3.53 -4.97 -13.92
CA SER A 54 -2.70 -3.77 -13.77
C SER A 54 -2.38 -3.50 -12.30
N LYS A 55 -1.36 -2.69 -12.07
CA LYS A 55 -1.00 -2.30 -10.69
C LYS A 55 -2.17 -1.63 -9.99
N ARG A 56 -2.85 -0.73 -10.68
CA ARG A 56 -3.99 0.00 -10.10
C ARG A 56 -5.15 -0.93 -9.77
N ASP A 57 -5.49 -1.83 -10.67
CA ASP A 57 -6.56 -2.80 -10.43
C ASP A 57 -6.18 -3.77 -9.32
N SER A 58 -4.93 -4.22 -9.30
CA SER A 58 -4.43 -5.11 -8.26
C SER A 58 -4.54 -4.46 -6.87
N PHE A 59 -4.16 -3.19 -6.77
CA PHE A 59 -4.28 -2.45 -5.52
C PHE A 59 -5.74 -2.29 -5.09
N ARG A 60 -6.60 -1.90 -6.02
CA ARG A 60 -8.03 -1.69 -5.74
C ARG A 60 -8.68 -2.98 -5.25
N LEU A 61 -8.40 -4.10 -5.91
CA LEU A 61 -8.97 -5.38 -5.54
C LEU A 61 -8.44 -5.85 -4.17
N ALA A 62 -7.15 -5.65 -3.91
CA ALA A 62 -6.57 -5.98 -2.63
C ALA A 62 -7.24 -5.17 -1.50
N GLN A 63 -7.45 -3.88 -1.74
CA GLN A 63 -8.09 -3.02 -0.76
C GLN A 63 -9.54 -3.44 -0.51
N GLN A 64 -10.26 -3.84 -1.55
CA GLN A 64 -11.63 -4.34 -1.41
C GLN A 64 -11.67 -5.63 -0.59
N GLU A 65 -10.71 -6.51 -0.75
CA GLU A 65 -10.64 -7.75 0.03
C GLU A 65 -10.40 -7.46 1.51
N ILE A 66 -9.53 -6.49 1.80
CA ILE A 66 -9.32 -6.07 3.19
C ILE A 66 -10.61 -5.47 3.77
N ARG A 67 -11.26 -4.61 3.00
CA ARG A 67 -12.50 -3.98 3.43
C ARG A 67 -13.59 -5.01 3.74
N ALA A 68 -13.66 -6.08 2.97
CA ALA A 68 -14.67 -7.12 3.18
C ALA A 68 -14.46 -7.84 4.51
N GLU A 69 -13.21 -8.02 4.92
CA GLU A 69 -12.87 -8.71 6.17
C GLU A 69 -12.76 -7.75 7.35
N TYR A 70 -12.30 -6.52 7.08
CA TYR A 70 -12.11 -5.48 8.09
C TYR A 70 -12.83 -4.21 7.63
N PRO A 71 -14.15 -4.10 7.84
CA PRO A 71 -14.94 -2.98 7.30
C PRO A 71 -14.58 -1.61 7.88
N ASN A 72 -13.92 -1.56 9.04
CA ASN A 72 -13.55 -0.30 9.66
C ASN A 72 -12.53 0.43 8.75
N PRO A 73 -12.83 1.68 8.33
CA PRO A 73 -11.92 2.41 7.44
C PRO A 73 -10.51 2.59 8.00
N TYR A 74 -10.33 2.56 9.31
CA TYR A 74 -9.01 2.64 9.91
C TYR A 74 -8.09 1.54 9.38
N GLN A 75 -8.64 0.39 9.02
CA GLN A 75 -7.86 -0.73 8.53
C GLN A 75 -7.63 -0.66 7.02
N TRP A 76 -8.72 -0.59 6.24
CA TRP A 76 -8.58 -0.71 4.79
C TRP A 76 -8.20 0.59 4.09
N ALA A 77 -8.55 1.74 4.66
CA ALA A 77 -8.26 3.03 4.04
C ALA A 77 -6.86 3.56 4.37
N ALA A 78 -6.08 2.79 5.14
CA ALA A 78 -4.74 3.21 5.53
C ALA A 78 -3.75 3.23 4.36
N PHE A 79 -4.01 2.47 3.29
CA PHE A 79 -3.05 2.28 2.22
C PHE A 79 -3.32 3.20 1.03
N ILE A 80 -2.25 3.69 0.43
CA ILE A 80 -2.31 4.41 -0.83
C ILE A 80 -1.28 3.83 -1.79
N MET A 81 -1.54 4.01 -3.08
CA MET A 81 -0.57 3.67 -4.11
C MET A 81 -0.17 4.94 -4.83
N LEU A 82 1.13 5.17 -4.91
CA LEU A 82 1.70 6.33 -5.60
C LEU A 82 2.36 5.85 -6.87
N ASP A 83 1.98 6.42 -7.99
CA ASP A 83 2.55 6.12 -9.31
C ASP A 83 3.66 7.05 -9.70
#